data_85d3babc909ffa41b4bb307ec5d5425e
#
_entry.id   85d3babc909ffa41b4bb307ec5d5425e
#
_cell.length_a   1.000
_cell.length_b   1.000
_cell.length_c   1.000
_cell.angle_alpha   90.00
_cell.angle_beta   90.00
_cell.angle_gamma   90.00
#
_symmetry.space_group_name_H-M   'P 1'
#
loop_
_entity.id
_entity.type
_entity.pdbx_description
1 polymer ?
#
loop_
_entity_poly.entity_id
_entity_poly.type
_entity_poly.pdbx_seq_one_letter_code
_entity_poly.pdbx_strand_id
1 'polypeptide(L)'
;TVLTERAETAGRDPILRSNFDYAIARAVASANVVAEYLVPFLNSTGQALIFKGGWSEAEQQILKKALTKLNAEIQRTHKFVLPNNRGIRNIIRISSINKCPNQYPRSIGKPKKQPLGY
;
A
#
# COMPACT_ATOMS: atom_id res chain seq x y z
N THR A 1 8.79 -18.76 -1.28
CA THR A 1 7.95 -19.21 -0.17
C THR A 1 6.58 -18.53 -0.23
N VAL A 2 5.54 -19.32 -0.09
CA VAL A 2 4.17 -18.80 -0.04
C VAL A 2 3.64 -18.97 1.38
N LEU A 3 3.07 -17.89 1.93
CA LEU A 3 2.42 -17.93 3.22
C LEU A 3 0.92 -17.73 3.03
N THR A 4 0.11 -18.57 3.65
CA THR A 4 -1.35 -18.43 3.64
C THR A 4 -1.75 -17.74 4.93
N GLU A 5 -1.73 -16.40 4.92
CA GLU A 5 -1.95 -15.60 6.10
C GLU A 5 -2.54 -14.25 5.72
N ARG A 6 -3.32 -13.66 6.62
CA ARG A 6 -3.84 -12.31 6.43
C ARG A 6 -2.68 -11.31 6.51
N ALA A 7 -2.72 -10.28 5.64
CA ALA A 7 -1.69 -9.24 5.63
C ALA A 7 -1.59 -8.53 6.99
N GLU A 8 -2.70 -8.32 7.68
CA GLU A 8 -2.72 -7.67 9.00
C GLU A 8 -1.95 -8.51 10.04
N THR A 9 -2.00 -9.82 9.93
CA THR A 9 -1.25 -10.71 10.82
C THR A 9 0.22 -10.79 10.42
N ALA A 10 0.48 -11.00 9.13
CA ALA A 10 1.85 -11.11 8.63
C ALA A 10 2.66 -9.83 8.85
N GLY A 11 2.03 -8.66 8.69
CA GLY A 11 2.70 -7.37 8.89
C GLY A 11 3.10 -7.08 10.32
N ARG A 12 2.62 -7.86 11.29
CA ARG A 12 3.02 -7.76 12.70
C ARG A 12 4.08 -8.77 13.09
N ASP A 13 4.36 -9.74 12.23
CA ASP A 13 5.39 -10.74 12.50
C ASP A 13 6.76 -10.07 12.45
N PRO A 14 7.55 -10.10 13.55
CA PRO A 14 8.87 -9.46 13.58
C PRO A 14 9.83 -9.97 12.51
N ILE A 15 9.66 -11.21 12.04
CA ILE A 15 10.50 -11.78 10.99
C ILE A 15 10.19 -11.15 9.64
N LEU A 16 8.93 -10.78 9.41
CA LEU A 16 8.47 -10.23 8.12
C LEU A 16 8.45 -8.71 8.09
N ARG A 17 8.12 -8.09 9.22
CA ARG A 17 7.96 -6.65 9.32
C ARG A 17 9.26 -5.91 9.02
N SER A 18 9.17 -4.86 8.21
CA SER A 18 10.31 -3.97 7.86
C SER A 18 11.49 -4.68 7.19
N ASN A 19 11.25 -5.80 6.52
CA ASN A 19 12.31 -6.64 5.97
C ASN A 19 12.33 -6.73 4.45
N PHE A 20 11.44 -6.03 3.76
CA PHE A 20 11.33 -6.19 2.30
C PHE A 20 11.70 -4.92 1.56
N ASP A 21 12.40 -5.10 0.44
CA ASP A 21 12.74 -4.01 -0.48
C ASP A 21 11.51 -3.57 -1.28
N TYR A 22 10.63 -4.52 -1.58
CA TYR A 22 9.42 -4.27 -2.36
C TYR A 22 8.22 -5.00 -1.76
N ALA A 23 7.09 -4.32 -1.77
CA ALA A 23 5.79 -4.93 -1.47
C ALA A 23 4.83 -4.54 -2.59
N ILE A 24 4.23 -5.52 -3.23
CA ILE A 24 3.46 -5.32 -4.46
C ILE A 24 2.08 -5.91 -4.29
N ALA A 25 1.06 -5.18 -4.72
CA ALA A 25 -0.30 -5.70 -4.73
C ALA A 25 -1.10 -5.13 -5.90
N ARG A 26 -2.03 -5.95 -6.39
CA ARG A 26 -3.14 -5.44 -7.19
C ARG A 26 -4.18 -4.91 -6.21
N ALA A 27 -4.78 -3.77 -6.54
CA ALA A 27 -5.75 -3.14 -5.64
C ALA A 27 -7.08 -3.89 -5.70
N VAL A 28 -7.24 -4.85 -4.81
CA VAL A 28 -8.51 -5.55 -4.59
C VAL A 28 -9.40 -4.79 -3.60
N ALA A 29 -8.87 -3.72 -3.03
CA ALA A 29 -9.55 -2.78 -2.16
C ALA A 29 -9.06 -1.38 -2.55
N SER A 30 -9.53 -0.33 -1.86
CA SER A 30 -9.03 1.02 -2.10
C SER A 30 -7.55 1.13 -1.77
N ALA A 31 -6.83 2.03 -2.46
CA ALA A 31 -5.38 2.15 -2.32
C ALA A 31 -4.94 2.49 -0.89
N ASN A 32 -5.72 3.29 -0.17
CA ASN A 32 -5.43 3.62 1.23
C ASN A 32 -5.49 2.40 2.15
N VAL A 33 -6.40 1.47 1.89
CA VAL A 33 -6.48 0.20 2.62
C VAL A 33 -5.30 -0.69 2.27
N VAL A 34 -5.01 -0.84 0.98
CA VAL A 34 -3.87 -1.65 0.51
C VAL A 34 -2.55 -1.12 1.05
N ALA A 35 -2.40 0.21 1.13
CA ALA A 35 -1.20 0.84 1.68
C ALA A 35 -0.96 0.40 3.13
N GLU A 36 -1.99 0.31 3.95
CA GLU A 36 -1.84 -0.16 5.33
C GLU A 36 -1.38 -1.63 5.38
N TYR A 37 -1.72 -2.43 4.37
CA TYR A 37 -1.24 -3.80 4.27
C TYR A 37 0.22 -3.88 3.86
N LEU A 38 0.67 -3.01 2.93
CA LEU A 38 1.99 -3.13 2.30
C LEU A 38 3.10 -2.40 3.05
N VAL A 39 2.83 -1.17 3.51
CA VAL A 39 3.88 -0.32 4.08
C VAL A 39 4.57 -0.95 5.28
N PRO A 40 3.88 -1.66 6.19
CA PRO A 40 4.57 -2.29 7.31
C PRO A 40 5.66 -3.29 6.95
N PHE A 41 5.62 -3.86 5.74
CA PHE A 41 6.65 -4.82 5.29
C PHE A 41 7.93 -4.15 4.80
N LEU A 42 7.89 -2.85 4.51
CA LEU A 42 9.01 -2.16 3.85
C LEU A 42 10.15 -1.89 4.82
N ASN A 43 11.38 -2.13 4.33
CA ASN A 43 12.58 -1.64 5.03
C ASN A 43 12.75 -0.14 4.76
N SER A 44 13.82 0.48 5.31
CA SER A 44 14.02 1.93 5.27
C SER A 44 14.14 2.51 3.85
N THR A 45 14.53 1.71 2.87
CA THR A 45 14.65 2.11 1.47
C THR A 45 13.62 1.42 0.58
N GLY A 46 12.66 0.72 1.21
CA GLY A 46 11.69 -0.08 0.49
C GLY A 46 10.63 0.73 -0.24
N GLN A 47 10.03 0.10 -1.23
CA GLN A 47 8.97 0.70 -2.03
C GLN A 47 7.79 -0.24 -2.16
N ALA A 48 6.58 0.32 -2.07
CA ALA A 48 5.36 -0.41 -2.36
C ALA A 48 4.84 -0.01 -3.74
N LEU A 49 4.34 -0.98 -4.48
CA LEU A 49 3.73 -0.76 -5.79
C LEU A 49 2.29 -1.25 -5.75
N ILE A 50 1.37 -0.33 -6.02
CA ILE A 50 -0.06 -0.67 -6.08
C ILE A 50 -0.52 -0.53 -7.52
N PHE A 51 -1.05 -1.61 -8.07
CA PHE A 51 -1.56 -1.66 -9.44
C PHE A 51 -3.06 -1.39 -9.42
N LYS A 52 -3.49 -0.34 -10.13
CA LYS A 52 -4.90 0.04 -10.25
C LYS A 52 -5.30 0.27 -11.69
N GLY A 53 -6.59 0.06 -11.99
CA GLY A 53 -7.17 0.47 -13.27
C GLY A 53 -7.26 1.99 -13.35
N GLY A 54 -8.38 2.55 -12.88
CA GLY A 54 -8.55 4.01 -12.79
C GLY A 54 -7.85 4.61 -11.59
N TRP A 55 -7.51 5.89 -11.68
CA TRP A 55 -6.90 6.63 -10.57
C TRP A 55 -7.36 8.08 -10.62
N SER A 56 -7.98 8.56 -9.56
CA SER A 56 -8.52 9.91 -9.50
C SER A 56 -7.75 10.78 -8.52
N GLU A 57 -7.91 12.10 -8.66
CA GLU A 57 -7.33 13.05 -7.71
C GLU A 57 -7.89 12.83 -6.30
N ALA A 58 -9.17 12.53 -6.18
CA ALA A 58 -9.78 12.25 -4.88
C ALA A 58 -9.14 11.05 -4.21
N GLU A 59 -8.91 9.96 -4.94
CA GLU A 59 -8.23 8.78 -4.43
C GLU A 59 -6.79 9.11 -4.00
N GLN A 60 -6.10 9.94 -4.77
CA GLN A 60 -4.74 10.35 -4.44
C GLN A 60 -4.67 11.13 -3.14
N GLN A 61 -5.61 12.04 -2.91
CA GLN A 61 -5.64 12.83 -1.67
C GLN A 61 -5.92 11.94 -0.45
N ILE A 62 -6.83 10.99 -0.59
CA ILE A 62 -7.12 10.03 0.48
C ILE A 62 -5.87 9.19 0.79
N LEU A 63 -5.19 8.71 -0.25
CA LEU A 63 -3.96 7.94 -0.07
C LEU A 63 -2.87 8.75 0.61
N LYS A 64 -2.68 10.01 0.22
CA LYS A 64 -1.69 10.89 0.86
C LYS A 64 -1.94 11.03 2.36
N LYS A 65 -3.19 11.22 2.77
CA LYS A 65 -3.53 11.32 4.19
C LYS A 65 -3.24 10.01 4.93
N ALA A 66 -3.58 8.89 4.33
CA ALA A 66 -3.29 7.58 4.91
C ALA A 66 -1.78 7.37 5.08
N LEU A 67 -1.00 7.70 4.05
CA LEU A 67 0.45 7.50 4.06
C LEU A 67 1.15 8.37 5.11
N THR A 68 0.63 9.55 5.39
CA THR A 68 1.18 10.39 6.48
C THR A 68 1.18 9.63 7.80
N LYS A 69 0.12 8.88 8.09
CA LYS A 69 0.04 8.07 9.31
C LYS A 69 0.98 6.87 9.28
N LEU A 70 1.32 6.38 8.10
CA LEU A 70 2.19 5.22 7.91
C LEU A 70 3.67 5.59 7.77
N ASN A 71 4.01 6.88 7.83
CA ASN A 71 5.35 7.41 7.59
C ASN A 71 5.88 7.04 6.20
N ALA A 72 5.04 7.22 5.21
CA ALA A 72 5.35 6.95 3.80
C ALA A 72 4.81 8.06 2.91
N GLU A 73 5.22 8.08 1.65
CA GLU A 73 4.78 9.07 0.69
C GLU A 73 4.63 8.47 -0.70
N ILE A 74 3.81 9.11 -1.54
CA ILE A 74 3.73 8.76 -2.94
C ILE A 74 5.00 9.31 -3.61
N GLN A 75 5.83 8.42 -4.16
CA GLN A 75 7.01 8.82 -4.89
C GLN A 75 6.65 9.22 -6.31
N ARG A 76 5.81 8.42 -6.98
CA ARG A 76 5.43 8.63 -8.36
C ARG A 76 4.19 7.83 -8.71
N THR A 77 3.41 8.34 -9.65
CA THR A 77 2.34 7.56 -10.29
C THR A 77 2.68 7.41 -11.76
N HIS A 78 2.48 6.21 -12.28
CA HIS A 78 2.70 5.89 -13.70
C HIS A 78 1.36 5.50 -14.30
N LYS A 79 1.05 6.11 -15.45
CA LYS A 79 -0.18 5.81 -16.19
C LYS A 79 0.18 5.26 -17.54
N PHE A 80 -0.44 4.15 -17.91
CA PHE A 80 -0.33 3.65 -19.29
C PHE A 80 -1.67 3.17 -19.82
N VAL A 81 -1.78 3.23 -21.14
CA VAL A 81 -2.96 2.77 -21.87
C VAL A 81 -2.61 1.40 -22.45
N LEU A 82 -3.44 0.41 -22.14
CA LEU A 82 -3.26 -0.93 -22.68
C LEU A 82 -3.64 -0.97 -24.16
N PRO A 83 -2.96 -1.79 -24.97
CA PRO A 83 -3.29 -1.91 -26.37
C PRO A 83 -4.68 -2.52 -26.59
N ASN A 84 -5.25 -2.29 -27.76
CA ASN A 84 -6.55 -2.84 -28.18
C ASN A 84 -7.71 -2.42 -27.27
N ASN A 85 -7.71 -1.16 -26.79
CA ASN A 85 -8.76 -0.60 -25.95
C ASN A 85 -9.02 -1.40 -24.68
N ARG A 86 -7.99 -2.03 -24.13
CA ARG A 86 -8.10 -2.80 -22.88
C ARG A 86 -8.10 -1.92 -21.63
N GLY A 87 -8.09 -0.60 -21.80
CA GLY A 87 -8.25 0.35 -20.72
C GLY A 87 -6.95 0.96 -20.25
N ILE A 88 -7.05 1.67 -19.13
CA ILE A 88 -5.96 2.39 -18.51
C ILE A 88 -5.49 1.61 -17.29
N ARG A 89 -4.17 1.64 -17.05
CA ARG A 89 -3.58 1.10 -15.83
C ARG A 89 -2.71 2.17 -15.17
N ASN A 90 -2.76 2.17 -13.86
CA ASN A 90 -1.94 3.07 -13.04
C ASN A 90 -1.12 2.24 -12.07
N ILE A 91 0.15 2.63 -11.89
CA ILE A 91 0.99 2.08 -10.83
C ILE A 91 1.31 3.21 -9.89
N ILE A 92 0.93 3.07 -8.63
CA ILE A 92 1.24 4.02 -7.59
C ILE A 92 2.47 3.50 -6.85
N ARG A 93 3.57 4.28 -6.91
CA ARG A 93 4.82 3.95 -6.23
C ARG A 93 4.90 4.71 -4.92
N ILE A 94 5.06 3.99 -3.83
CA ILE A 94 5.10 4.54 -2.48
C ILE A 94 6.47 4.25 -1.89
N SER A 95 7.08 5.26 -1.28
CA SER A 95 8.36 5.11 -0.57
C SER A 95 8.17 5.27 0.91
N SER A 96 8.90 4.47 1.70
CA SER A 96 9.01 4.67 3.13
C SER A 96 9.81 5.93 3.41
N ILE A 97 9.31 6.82 4.28
CA ILE A 97 10.04 8.01 4.75
C ILE A 97 10.75 7.68 6.05
N ASN A 98 10.06 6.94 6.92
CA ASN A 98 10.55 6.57 8.23
C ASN A 98 9.92 5.23 8.61
N LYS A 99 10.31 4.69 9.75
CA LYS A 99 9.74 3.43 10.24
C LYS A 99 8.23 3.54 10.39
N CYS A 100 7.50 2.55 9.86
CA CYS A 100 6.06 2.50 10.03
C CYS A 100 5.71 2.38 11.51
N PRO A 101 4.77 3.19 12.04
CA PRO A 101 4.41 3.10 13.46
C PRO A 101 3.93 1.69 13.84
N ASN A 102 4.27 1.26 15.05
CA ASN A 102 3.99 -0.09 15.53
C ASN A 102 2.51 -0.45 15.61
N GLN A 103 1.63 0.54 15.64
CA GLN A 103 0.19 0.31 15.66
C GLN A 103 -0.36 -0.18 14.33
N TYR A 104 0.43 -0.08 13.24
CA TYR A 104 0.01 -0.53 11.91
C TYR A 104 0.77 -1.79 11.51
N PRO A 105 0.15 -2.73 10.79
CA PRO A 105 -1.27 -2.72 10.43
C PRO A 105 -2.16 -2.96 11.66
N ARG A 106 -3.33 -2.37 11.65
CA ARG A 106 -4.31 -2.60 12.71
C ARG A 106 -4.86 -4.03 12.61
N SER A 107 -5.64 -4.44 13.61
CA SER A 107 -6.17 -5.80 13.70
C SER A 107 -6.96 -6.21 12.46
N ILE A 108 -7.11 -7.52 12.27
CA ILE A 108 -7.76 -8.12 11.11
C ILE A 108 -9.13 -7.48 10.85
N GLY A 109 -9.33 -7.03 9.60
CA GLY A 109 -10.57 -6.42 9.15
C GLY A 109 -10.71 -4.94 9.44
N LYS A 110 -9.95 -4.38 10.38
CA LYS A 110 -10.05 -2.97 10.74
C LYS A 110 -9.61 -2.03 9.62
N PRO A 111 -8.53 -2.30 8.88
CA PRO A 111 -8.15 -1.44 7.75
C PRO A 111 -9.28 -1.24 6.75
N LYS A 112 -10.05 -2.28 6.48
CA LYS A 112 -11.17 -2.22 5.54
C LYS A 112 -12.41 -1.58 6.14
N LYS A 113 -12.68 -1.83 7.43
CA LYS A 113 -13.86 -1.28 8.13
C LYS A 113 -13.71 0.18 8.47
N GLN A 114 -12.51 0.62 8.81
CA GLN A 114 -12.20 2.00 9.20
C GLN A 114 -10.95 2.46 8.45
N PRO A 115 -11.04 2.66 7.12
CA PRO A 115 -9.86 2.97 6.31
C PRO A 115 -9.18 4.26 6.77
N LEU A 116 -7.84 4.28 6.65
CA LEU A 116 -7.07 5.50 6.85
C LEU A 116 -7.33 6.49 5.72
N GLY A 117 -7.07 7.76 5.96
CA GLY A 117 -7.18 8.79 4.92
C GLY A 117 -8.45 9.63 5.00
N TYR A 118 -9.27 9.39 5.99
CA TYR A 118 -10.51 10.15 6.20
C TYR A 118 -10.46 10.96 7.50
#